data_f029eea5cde12c4f8b1ca08eb4a324bc
#
_entry.id   f029eea5cde12c4f8b1ca08eb4a324bc
#
_cell.length_a   1.000
_cell.length_b   1.000
_cell.length_c   1.000
_cell.angle_alpha   90.00
_cell.angle_beta   90.00
_cell.angle_gamma   90.00
#
_symmetry.space_group_name_H-M   'P 1'
#
loop_
_entity.id
_entity.type
_entity.pdbx_description
1 polymer ?
#
loop_
_entity_poly.entity_id
_entity_poly.type
_entity_poly.pdbx_seq_one_letter_code
_entity_poly.pdbx_strand_id
1 'polypeptide(L)'
;ASSHDIQDGILDYDDPNWREKAKKLDKQGKYMYRIKGLSWWEQEFPTDQEMQHGLDVLKENNNVVDYILSHSPSTSELYLMGGKGLYEPDKITNYLEEVKAKAEYKRHLFGHMHVNKAINDKDICLYEQIVRIL
;
A
#
# COMPACT_ATOMS: atom_id res chain seq x y z
N ALA A 1 -4.72 2.64 4.71
CA ALA A 1 -4.15 3.93 4.26
C ALA A 1 -2.67 3.76 3.97
N SER A 2 -2.17 4.40 2.93
CA SER A 2 -0.74 4.42 2.61
C SER A 2 -0.04 5.57 3.34
N SER A 3 1.30 5.59 3.32
CA SER A 3 2.08 6.72 3.85
C SER A 3 1.70 8.03 3.15
N HIS A 4 1.30 7.98 1.87
CA HIS A 4 0.80 9.13 1.15
C HIS A 4 -0.46 9.73 1.79
N ASP A 5 -1.37 8.88 2.24
CA ASP A 5 -2.64 9.31 2.85
C ASP A 5 -2.47 9.97 4.22
N ILE A 6 -1.34 9.80 4.87
CA ILE A 6 -1.03 10.30 6.22
C ILE A 6 0.19 11.21 6.26
N GLN A 7 0.65 11.71 5.10
CA GLN A 7 1.86 12.55 5.05
C GLN A 7 1.71 13.87 5.83
N ASP A 8 0.49 14.37 6.00
CA ASP A 8 0.19 15.57 6.81
C ASP A 8 -0.17 15.22 8.25
N GLY A 9 -0.18 13.94 8.60
CA GLY A 9 -0.31 13.43 9.96
C GLY A 9 -1.54 12.56 10.22
N ILE A 10 -1.60 12.11 11.45
CA ILE A 10 -2.73 11.35 12.00
C ILE A 10 -3.27 12.13 13.20
N LEU A 11 -4.54 12.46 13.15
CA LEU A 11 -5.28 13.03 14.27
C LEU A 11 -5.91 11.89 15.09
N ASP A 12 -6.16 12.14 16.37
CA ASP A 12 -6.83 11.16 17.24
C ASP A 12 -8.29 11.56 17.40
N TYR A 13 -9.23 10.65 17.12
CA TYR A 13 -10.66 10.88 17.31
C TYR A 13 -11.03 11.14 18.76
N ASP A 14 -10.29 10.56 19.71
CA ASP A 14 -10.50 10.74 21.15
C ASP A 14 -9.95 12.08 21.68
N ASP A 15 -9.16 12.81 20.87
CA ASP A 15 -8.75 14.17 21.21
C ASP A 15 -9.93 15.13 20.99
N PRO A 16 -10.46 15.80 22.04
CA PRO A 16 -11.59 16.71 21.91
C PRO A 16 -11.36 17.86 20.92
N ASN A 17 -10.11 18.18 20.62
CA ASN A 17 -9.71 19.27 19.71
C ASN A 17 -9.37 18.79 18.30
N TRP A 18 -9.60 17.53 17.94
CA TRP A 18 -9.20 17.00 16.62
C TRP A 18 -9.84 17.77 15.46
N ARG A 19 -11.10 18.22 15.62
CA ARG A 19 -11.79 19.00 14.56
C ARG A 19 -11.16 20.37 14.32
N GLU A 20 -10.66 21.03 15.37
CA GLU A 20 -9.95 22.30 15.23
C GLU A 20 -8.58 22.10 14.59
N LYS A 21 -7.87 21.03 14.96
CA LYS A 21 -6.61 20.63 14.34
C LYS A 21 -6.81 20.32 12.85
N ALA A 22 -7.85 19.59 12.47
CA ALA A 22 -8.22 19.30 11.09
C ALA A 22 -8.46 20.60 10.30
N LYS A 23 -9.31 21.49 10.81
CA LYS A 23 -9.56 22.80 10.18
C LYS A 23 -8.30 23.65 10.02
N LYS A 24 -7.33 23.53 10.94
CA LYS A 24 -6.04 24.21 10.84
C LYS A 24 -5.19 23.64 9.71
N LEU A 25 -5.16 22.30 9.56
CA LEU A 25 -4.49 21.64 8.44
C LEU A 25 -5.13 22.05 7.10
N ASP A 26 -6.45 22.01 7.00
CA ASP A 26 -7.18 22.40 5.79
C ASP A 26 -6.86 23.85 5.37
N LYS A 27 -6.80 24.79 6.33
CA LYS A 27 -6.42 26.20 6.07
C LYS A 27 -4.98 26.35 5.58
N GLN A 28 -4.11 25.38 5.88
CA GLN A 28 -2.72 25.34 5.40
C GLN A 28 -2.58 24.59 4.06
N GLY A 29 -3.69 24.13 3.45
CA GLY A 29 -3.66 23.33 2.24
C GLY A 29 -3.15 21.89 2.46
N LYS A 30 -3.21 21.41 3.68
CA LYS A 30 -2.78 20.06 4.10
C LYS A 30 -3.99 19.16 4.25
N TYR A 31 -4.24 18.32 3.26
CA TYR A 31 -5.42 17.46 3.20
C TYR A 31 -5.12 15.97 3.32
N MET A 32 -3.82 15.59 3.32
CA MET A 32 -3.38 14.22 3.39
C MET A 32 -3.19 13.80 4.86
N TYR A 33 -4.25 13.86 5.64
CA TYR A 33 -4.29 13.39 7.01
C TYR A 33 -5.44 12.40 7.20
N ARG A 34 -5.34 11.57 8.22
CA ARG A 34 -6.38 10.63 8.64
C ARG A 34 -6.68 10.81 10.11
N ILE A 35 -7.80 10.26 10.54
CA ILE A 35 -8.27 10.35 11.92
C ILE A 35 -8.29 8.93 12.49
N LYS A 36 -7.40 8.65 13.46
CA LYS A 36 -7.35 7.39 14.18
C LYS A 36 -8.70 7.13 14.85
N GLY A 37 -9.23 5.92 14.66
CA GLY A 37 -10.56 5.54 15.18
C GLY A 37 -11.73 5.95 14.28
N LEU A 38 -11.51 6.70 13.19
CA LEU A 38 -12.55 7.11 12.26
C LEU A 38 -12.22 6.79 10.79
N SER A 39 -11.03 7.12 10.33
CA SER A 39 -10.60 6.93 8.94
C SER A 39 -9.20 6.32 8.82
N TRP A 40 -8.64 5.88 9.92
CA TRP A 40 -7.37 5.17 9.99
C TRP A 40 -7.29 4.33 11.26
N TRP A 41 -6.75 3.13 11.12
CA TRP A 41 -6.49 2.20 12.22
C TRP A 41 -5.08 1.65 12.12
N GLU A 42 -4.42 1.54 13.25
CA GLU A 42 -3.04 1.04 13.33
C GLU A 42 -2.90 -0.38 12.76
N GLN A 43 -3.96 -1.18 12.89
CA GLN A 43 -4.05 -2.54 12.38
C GLN A 43 -4.10 -2.64 10.85
N GLU A 44 -4.23 -1.52 10.14
CA GLU A 44 -4.11 -1.50 8.68
C GLU A 44 -2.67 -1.75 8.20
N PHE A 45 -1.69 -1.55 9.10
CA PHE A 45 -0.29 -1.85 8.83
C PHE A 45 0.08 -3.21 9.44
N PRO A 46 0.70 -4.12 8.65
CA PRO A 46 1.17 -5.38 9.18
C PRO A 46 2.32 -5.16 10.17
N THR A 47 2.33 -5.99 11.20
CA THR A 47 3.45 -6.08 12.14
C THR A 47 4.67 -6.73 11.49
N ASP A 48 5.86 -6.54 12.09
CA ASP A 48 7.07 -7.22 11.62
C ASP A 48 6.94 -8.74 11.68
N GLN A 49 6.20 -9.26 12.67
CA GLN A 49 5.95 -10.70 12.80
C GLN A 49 5.06 -11.22 11.68
N GLU A 50 4.01 -10.51 11.29
CA GLU A 50 3.12 -10.88 10.17
C GLU A 50 3.88 -10.84 8.85
N MET A 51 4.70 -9.84 8.62
CA MET A 51 5.54 -9.75 7.43
C MET A 51 6.58 -10.88 7.37
N GLN A 52 7.23 -11.17 8.50
CA GLN A 52 8.18 -12.28 8.58
C GLN A 52 7.48 -13.63 8.34
N HIS A 53 6.30 -13.83 8.94
CA HIS A 53 5.50 -15.02 8.69
C HIS A 53 5.16 -15.20 7.20
N GLY A 54 4.81 -14.13 6.50
CA GLY A 54 4.58 -14.18 5.05
C GLY A 54 5.82 -14.64 4.27
N LEU A 55 7.01 -14.14 4.63
CA LEU A 55 8.27 -14.58 4.02
C LEU A 55 8.62 -16.03 4.34
N ASP A 56 8.33 -16.47 5.56
CA ASP A 56 8.57 -17.87 5.97
C ASP A 56 7.65 -18.84 5.20
N VAL A 57 6.36 -18.51 5.05
CA VAL A 57 5.41 -19.28 4.25
C VAL A 57 5.84 -19.33 2.77
N LEU A 58 6.31 -18.20 2.23
CA LEU A 58 6.85 -18.17 0.87
C LEU A 58 8.04 -19.12 0.71
N LYS A 59 8.96 -19.09 1.66
CA LYS A 59 10.14 -19.99 1.70
C LYS A 59 9.75 -21.46 1.82
N GLU A 60 8.77 -21.80 2.65
CA GLU A 60 8.24 -23.16 2.80
C GLU A 60 7.67 -23.71 1.50
N ASN A 61 7.18 -22.83 0.61
CA ASN A 61 6.70 -23.15 -0.72
C ASN A 61 7.79 -22.95 -1.81
N ASN A 62 9.08 -23.08 -1.45
CA ASN A 62 10.22 -22.93 -2.36
C ASN A 62 10.28 -21.58 -3.08
N ASN A 63 9.68 -20.54 -2.53
CA ASN A 63 9.53 -19.21 -3.12
C ASN A 63 8.79 -19.21 -4.47
N VAL A 64 7.93 -20.17 -4.73
CA VAL A 64 7.14 -20.26 -5.98
C VAL A 64 5.66 -20.09 -5.66
N VAL A 65 5.04 -19.13 -6.32
CA VAL A 65 3.59 -18.89 -6.27
C VAL A 65 3.07 -18.55 -7.66
N ASP A 66 1.81 -18.85 -7.94
CA ASP A 66 1.23 -18.49 -9.24
C ASP A 66 0.92 -16.99 -9.29
N TYR A 67 0.34 -16.46 -8.22
CA TYR A 67 -0.12 -15.08 -8.15
C TYR A 67 0.24 -14.44 -6.82
N ILE A 68 0.64 -13.18 -6.89
CA ILE A 68 0.71 -12.28 -5.74
C ILE A 68 -0.50 -11.36 -5.81
N LEU A 69 -1.29 -11.30 -4.75
CA LEU A 69 -2.44 -10.41 -4.65
C LEU A 69 -2.23 -9.48 -3.47
N SER A 70 -2.24 -8.18 -3.71
CA SER A 70 -2.07 -7.19 -2.65
C SER A 70 -2.99 -5.99 -2.87
N HIS A 71 -3.25 -5.23 -1.80
CA HIS A 71 -3.93 -3.95 -1.95
C HIS A 71 -2.98 -2.89 -2.52
N SER A 72 -1.76 -2.82 -2.00
CA SER A 72 -0.76 -1.81 -2.39
C SER A 72 0.21 -2.35 -3.44
N PRO A 73 0.82 -1.48 -4.26
CA PRO A 73 1.95 -1.82 -5.11
C PRO A 73 3.23 -2.12 -4.30
N SER A 74 4.22 -2.72 -4.94
CA SER A 74 5.59 -2.72 -4.44
C SER A 74 6.27 -1.36 -4.67
N THR A 75 7.43 -1.12 -4.06
CA THR A 75 8.16 0.14 -4.20
C THR A 75 8.53 0.45 -5.66
N SER A 76 9.01 -0.54 -6.41
CA SER A 76 9.33 -0.34 -7.83
C SER A 76 8.10 -0.03 -8.68
N GLU A 77 6.98 -0.71 -8.42
CA GLU A 77 5.71 -0.45 -9.10
C GLU A 77 5.18 0.95 -8.77
N LEU A 78 5.31 1.38 -7.52
CA LEU A 78 4.91 2.71 -7.07
C LEU A 78 5.61 3.80 -7.91
N TYR A 79 6.93 3.65 -8.14
CA TYR A 79 7.69 4.57 -8.97
C TYR A 79 7.28 4.53 -10.45
N LEU A 80 6.94 3.35 -10.97
CA LEU A 80 6.46 3.21 -12.35
C LEU A 80 5.04 3.75 -12.54
N MET A 81 4.24 3.81 -11.47
CA MET A 81 2.89 4.38 -11.50
C MET A 81 2.89 5.90 -11.46
N GLY A 82 3.67 6.50 -10.57
CA GLY A 82 3.63 7.94 -10.31
C GLY A 82 4.94 8.69 -10.57
N GLY A 83 6.04 7.98 -10.82
CA GLY A 83 7.38 8.56 -10.89
C GLY A 83 7.98 8.85 -9.52
N LYS A 84 9.29 9.10 -9.49
CA LYS A 84 10.01 9.45 -8.26
C LYS A 84 9.49 10.78 -7.71
N GLY A 85 9.16 10.79 -6.42
CA GLY A 85 8.79 12.00 -5.68
C GLY A 85 7.29 12.31 -5.68
N LEU A 86 6.45 11.59 -6.44
CA LEU A 86 5.00 11.74 -6.34
C LEU A 86 4.44 10.90 -5.19
N TYR A 87 4.94 9.68 -5.03
CA TYR A 87 4.58 8.79 -3.92
C TYR A 87 5.84 8.33 -3.21
N GLU A 88 5.81 8.38 -1.88
CA GLU A 88 6.91 7.89 -1.06
C GLU A 88 6.68 6.42 -0.68
N PRO A 89 7.73 5.58 -0.74
CA PRO A 89 7.67 4.22 -0.25
C PRO A 89 7.35 4.17 1.23
N ASP A 90 6.67 3.13 1.64
CA ASP A 90 6.37 2.83 3.03
C ASP A 90 6.75 1.38 3.40
N LYS A 91 6.48 1.01 4.65
CA LYS A 91 6.75 -0.32 5.17
C LYS A 91 6.09 -1.43 4.32
N ILE A 92 4.87 -1.20 3.82
CA ILE A 92 4.11 -2.18 3.03
C ILE A 92 4.70 -2.31 1.63
N THR A 93 4.96 -1.18 0.96
CA THR A 93 5.52 -1.19 -0.39
C THR A 93 6.93 -1.79 -0.41
N ASN A 94 7.74 -1.54 0.63
CA ASN A 94 9.07 -2.13 0.78
C ASN A 94 8.99 -3.65 1.07
N TYR A 95 8.04 -4.09 1.91
CA TYR A 95 7.80 -5.51 2.13
C TYR A 95 7.37 -6.23 0.85
N LEU A 96 6.46 -5.65 0.08
CA LEU A 96 6.03 -6.21 -1.21
C LEU A 96 7.17 -6.26 -2.22
N GLU A 97 8.07 -5.29 -2.21
CA GLU A 97 9.30 -5.33 -3.02
C GLU A 97 10.18 -6.52 -2.64
N GLU A 98 10.36 -6.77 -1.33
CA GLU A 98 11.10 -7.94 -0.83
C GLU A 98 10.44 -9.26 -1.24
N VAL A 99 9.12 -9.36 -1.10
CA VAL A 99 8.34 -10.55 -1.54
C VAL A 99 8.56 -10.80 -3.02
N LYS A 100 8.43 -9.79 -3.87
CA LYS A 100 8.63 -9.91 -5.32
C LYS A 100 10.07 -10.28 -5.68
N ALA A 101 11.05 -9.76 -4.96
CA ALA A 101 12.46 -10.08 -5.20
C ALA A 101 12.80 -11.54 -4.86
N LYS A 102 12.08 -12.15 -3.93
CA LYS A 102 12.30 -13.55 -3.48
C LYS A 102 11.42 -14.55 -4.24
N ALA A 103 10.25 -14.13 -4.69
CA ALA A 103 9.27 -15.03 -5.30
C ALA A 103 9.49 -15.23 -6.79
N GLU A 104 9.36 -16.47 -7.22
CA GLU A 104 9.03 -16.79 -8.61
C GLU A 104 7.50 -16.78 -8.76
N TYR A 105 6.96 -15.87 -9.57
CA TYR A 105 5.52 -15.69 -9.73
C TYR A 105 5.14 -15.40 -11.19
N LYS A 106 3.89 -15.71 -11.53
CA LYS A 106 3.34 -15.44 -12.87
C LYS A 106 2.83 -14.00 -12.99
N ARG A 107 2.05 -13.55 -12.01
CA ARG A 107 1.49 -12.18 -12.00
C ARG A 107 1.37 -11.62 -10.58
N HIS A 108 1.56 -10.32 -10.47
CA HIS A 108 1.19 -9.52 -9.32
C HIS A 108 0.01 -8.63 -9.69
N LEU A 109 -1.09 -8.77 -8.97
CA LEU A 109 -2.30 -7.97 -9.13
C LEU A 109 -2.48 -7.13 -7.89
N PHE A 110 -2.57 -5.83 -8.04
CA PHE A 110 -2.69 -4.90 -6.94
C PHE A 110 -3.69 -3.78 -7.25
N GLY A 111 -4.16 -3.08 -6.23
CA GLY A 111 -5.12 -2.00 -6.33
C GLY A 111 -4.57 -0.67 -5.84
N HIS A 112 -5.32 0.00 -4.96
CA HIS A 112 -4.98 1.24 -4.25
C HIS A 112 -4.91 2.50 -5.13
N MET A 113 -4.33 2.44 -6.31
CA MET A 113 -4.04 3.61 -7.16
C MET A 113 -5.26 4.10 -7.95
N HIS A 114 -6.42 3.45 -7.81
CA HIS A 114 -7.68 3.78 -8.49
C HIS A 114 -7.54 3.95 -10.01
N VAL A 115 -6.74 3.10 -10.62
CA VAL A 115 -6.50 3.09 -12.07
C VAL A 115 -6.32 1.66 -12.57
N ASN A 116 -6.77 1.40 -13.79
CA ASN A 116 -6.49 0.14 -14.50
C ASN A 116 -5.25 0.34 -15.37
N LYS A 117 -4.14 -0.30 -15.02
CA LYS A 117 -2.87 -0.17 -15.76
C LYS A 117 -2.04 -1.44 -15.68
N ALA A 118 -1.73 -2.02 -16.82
CA ALA A 118 -0.66 -2.99 -16.91
C ALA A 118 0.68 -2.23 -16.92
N ILE A 119 1.52 -2.47 -15.92
CA ILE A 119 2.88 -1.90 -15.88
C ILE A 119 3.78 -2.68 -16.85
N ASN A 120 3.61 -4.00 -16.83
CA ASN A 120 4.26 -4.95 -17.72
C ASN A 120 3.37 -6.21 -17.85
N ASP A 121 3.89 -7.29 -18.43
CA ASP A 121 3.15 -8.54 -18.61
C ASP A 121 2.83 -9.28 -17.30
N LYS A 122 3.53 -8.95 -16.22
CA LYS A 122 3.36 -9.59 -14.90
C LYS A 122 2.61 -8.72 -13.90
N ASP A 123 2.86 -7.42 -13.90
CA ASP A 123 2.46 -6.50 -12.83
C ASP A 123 1.30 -5.61 -13.32
N ILE A 124 0.13 -5.77 -12.71
CA ILE A 124 -1.12 -5.15 -13.18
C ILE A 124 -1.82 -4.46 -12.01
N CYS A 125 -2.04 -3.16 -12.15
CA CYS A 125 -2.90 -2.39 -11.26
C CYS A 125 -4.35 -2.52 -11.72
N LEU A 126 -5.25 -2.84 -10.79
CA LEU A 126 -6.67 -3.03 -11.04
C LEU A 126 -7.49 -2.06 -10.19
N TYR A 127 -8.55 -1.55 -10.79
CA TYR A 127 -9.53 -0.71 -10.10
C TYR A 127 -10.95 -1.26 -10.30
N GLU A 128 -11.51 -1.09 -11.47
CA GLU A 128 -12.88 -1.52 -11.80
C GLU A 128 -12.91 -2.52 -12.96
N GLN A 129 -11.76 -2.98 -13.38
CA GLN A 129 -11.60 -3.93 -14.48
C GLN A 129 -11.61 -5.37 -13.97
N ILE A 130 -12.25 -6.25 -14.73
CA ILE A 130 -12.16 -7.70 -14.55
C ILE A 130 -11.14 -8.24 -15.56
N VAL A 131 -10.14 -8.96 -15.06
CA VAL A 131 -9.11 -9.58 -15.91
C VAL A 131 -9.14 -11.09 -15.79
N ARG A 132 -8.92 -11.76 -16.92
CA ARG A 132 -8.72 -13.21 -16.95
C ARG A 132 -7.26 -13.51 -16.61
N ILE A 133 -7.04 -14.37 -15.61
CA ILE A 133 -5.70 -14.71 -15.10
C ILE A 133 -5.20 -16.10 -15.53
N LEU A 134 -6.03 -16.89 -16.26
CA LEU A 134 -5.71 -18.20 -16.79
C LEU A 134 -5.53 -18.12 -18.30
#